data_730cad2323085371e62d5bc6496a7542
#
_entry.id   730cad2323085371e62d5bc6496a7542
#
_cell.length_a   1.000
_cell.length_b   1.000
_cell.length_c   1.000
_cell.angle_alpha   90.00
_cell.angle_beta   90.00
_cell.angle_gamma   90.00
#
_symmetry.space_group_name_H-M   'P 1'
#
loop_
_entity.id
_entity.type
_entity.pdbx_description
1 polymer ?
#
loop_
_entity_poly.entity_id
_entity_poly.type
_entity_poly.pdbx_seq_one_letter_code
_entity_poly.pdbx_strand_id
1 'polypeptide(L)'
;MNVDLTRLLAVVLLCSACGYTDCGSSESASSPTAPTSTSTAVNVSFSATDLVVGTGTPAASGDPVTVHYTGWLYSSSAVENKGQQFDTSSGGSGFSFTLGTGYVIAGWDQGVVGMRMGGKRRLVIPPALGYGANGAGSIPGNATLVFDVELIGLAGS
;
A
#
# COMPACT_ATOMS: atom_id res chain seq x y z
N MET A 1 9.31 -42.53 -10.82
CA MET A 1 7.99 -43.13 -10.70
C MET A 1 7.02 -42.24 -11.45
N ASN A 2 6.64 -42.76 -12.62
CA ASN A 2 5.72 -42.09 -13.54
C ASN A 2 4.30 -42.22 -13.02
N VAL A 3 3.51 -41.18 -13.05
CA VAL A 3 2.06 -41.26 -13.05
C VAL A 3 1.49 -40.39 -14.16
N ASP A 4 1.25 -41.07 -15.14
CA ASP A 4 0.16 -41.15 -16.11
C ASP A 4 -0.71 -39.91 -16.29
N LEU A 5 -0.46 -39.31 -17.44
CA LEU A 5 -1.25 -38.34 -18.12
C LEU A 5 -2.14 -39.06 -19.15
N THR A 6 -3.23 -39.70 -18.74
CA THR A 6 -4.21 -40.21 -19.68
C THR A 6 -5.54 -40.51 -18.99
N ARG A 7 -6.53 -39.72 -19.33
CA ARG A 7 -7.99 -39.90 -19.34
C ARG A 7 -8.64 -38.57 -18.96
N LEU A 8 -9.37 -37.93 -19.81
CA LEU A 8 -10.61 -38.38 -20.34
C LEU A 8 -11.02 -37.62 -21.59
N LEU A 9 -11.22 -38.40 -22.64
CA LEU A 9 -11.95 -38.05 -23.84
C LEU A 9 -13.47 -38.16 -23.58
N ALA A 10 -14.19 -37.28 -24.26
CA ALA A 10 -15.55 -37.47 -24.73
C ALA A 10 -16.73 -37.36 -23.75
N VAL A 11 -17.55 -36.35 -23.96
CA VAL A 11 -18.90 -36.58 -24.45
C VAL A 11 -19.31 -35.41 -25.34
N VAL A 12 -19.31 -35.63 -26.62
CA VAL A 12 -20.09 -34.92 -27.62
C VAL A 12 -21.49 -35.53 -27.55
N LEU A 13 -22.50 -34.72 -27.34
CA LEU A 13 -23.85 -35.11 -27.74
C LEU A 13 -24.52 -33.92 -28.41
N LEU A 14 -24.77 -34.18 -29.70
CA LEU A 14 -25.65 -33.44 -30.57
C LEU A 14 -27.01 -33.17 -29.94
N CYS A 15 -27.51 -31.99 -30.08
CA CYS A 15 -28.93 -31.81 -30.28
C CYS A 15 -29.15 -30.81 -31.42
N SER A 16 -29.75 -31.37 -32.46
CA SER A 16 -30.11 -30.75 -33.73
C SER A 16 -31.45 -30.03 -33.59
N ALA A 17 -31.55 -28.91 -34.31
CA ALA A 17 -32.75 -28.34 -34.91
C ALA A 17 -33.88 -27.80 -33.99
N CYS A 18 -34.10 -26.51 -34.03
CA CYS A 18 -35.27 -25.94 -34.67
C CYS A 18 -35.10 -24.43 -34.87
N GLY A 19 -35.30 -24.03 -36.10
CA GLY A 19 -35.25 -22.63 -36.49
C GLY A 19 -36.50 -21.87 -36.00
N TYR A 20 -36.28 -20.57 -35.75
CA TYR A 20 -37.31 -19.57 -35.98
C TYR A 20 -36.67 -18.23 -36.29
N THR A 21 -37.01 -17.71 -37.43
CA THR A 21 -36.74 -16.35 -37.91
C THR A 21 -37.54 -15.37 -37.07
N ASP A 22 -36.91 -14.34 -36.55
CA ASP A 22 -37.51 -13.02 -36.56
C ASP A 22 -36.48 -11.90 -36.54
N CYS A 23 -36.69 -10.93 -37.40
CA CYS A 23 -36.01 -9.70 -37.58
C CYS A 23 -36.33 -8.73 -36.45
N GLY A 24 -35.32 -8.07 -35.87
CA GLY A 24 -35.55 -6.94 -34.97
C GLY A 24 -34.27 -6.26 -34.57
N SER A 25 -33.92 -5.22 -35.33
CA SER A 25 -32.81 -4.29 -35.11
C SER A 25 -32.73 -3.78 -33.67
N SER A 26 -31.56 -3.82 -33.12
CA SER A 26 -30.94 -2.70 -32.37
C SER A 26 -29.55 -3.12 -31.91
N GLU A 27 -28.56 -2.70 -32.66
CA GLU A 27 -27.17 -2.73 -32.24
C GLU A 27 -27.01 -1.75 -31.08
N SER A 28 -26.81 -2.29 -29.90
CA SER A 28 -26.21 -1.56 -28.81
C SER A 28 -24.82 -2.14 -28.60
N ALA A 29 -23.83 -1.42 -29.11
CA ALA A 29 -22.43 -1.74 -28.94
C ALA A 29 -22.10 -1.80 -27.45
N SER A 30 -21.95 -3.00 -26.92
CA SER A 30 -21.36 -3.25 -25.63
C SER A 30 -19.87 -2.98 -25.73
N SER A 31 -19.44 -1.82 -25.29
CA SER A 31 -18.04 -1.55 -24.99
C SER A 31 -17.52 -2.64 -24.06
N PRO A 32 -16.29 -3.17 -24.29
CA PRO A 32 -15.68 -4.08 -23.34
C PRO A 32 -15.48 -3.32 -22.04
N THR A 33 -16.21 -3.73 -21.02
CA THR A 33 -16.01 -3.31 -19.65
C THR A 33 -14.59 -3.69 -19.26
N ALA A 34 -13.72 -2.68 -19.16
CA ALA A 34 -12.44 -2.85 -18.53
C ALA A 34 -12.66 -3.48 -17.14
N PRO A 35 -11.80 -4.40 -16.69
CA PRO A 35 -11.93 -4.94 -15.35
C PRO A 35 -11.80 -3.78 -14.38
N THR A 36 -12.91 -3.39 -13.79
CA THR A 36 -12.93 -2.52 -12.63
C THR A 36 -12.18 -3.27 -11.54
N SER A 37 -10.92 -2.93 -11.35
CA SER A 37 -10.18 -3.34 -10.16
C SER A 37 -10.94 -2.74 -8.98
N THR A 38 -11.84 -3.51 -8.41
CA THR A 38 -12.46 -3.19 -7.14
C THR A 38 -11.35 -3.25 -6.11
N SER A 39 -10.66 -2.13 -5.94
CA SER A 39 -9.83 -1.92 -4.77
C SER A 39 -10.77 -1.95 -3.58
N THR A 40 -10.89 -3.13 -2.97
CA THR A 40 -11.52 -3.26 -1.67
C THR A 40 -10.68 -2.42 -0.73
N ALA A 41 -11.13 -1.23 -0.42
CA ALA A 41 -10.50 -0.37 0.57
C ALA A 41 -10.53 -1.14 1.89
N VAL A 42 -9.42 -1.81 2.19
CA VAL A 42 -9.24 -2.44 3.50
C VAL A 42 -9.15 -1.27 4.48
N ASN A 43 -10.18 -1.13 5.31
CA ASN A 43 -10.21 -0.08 6.32
C ASN A 43 -9.21 -0.43 7.44
N VAL A 44 -7.93 -0.21 7.15
CA VAL A 44 -6.84 -0.43 8.09
C VAL A 44 -6.70 0.83 8.93
N SER A 45 -6.79 0.68 10.24
CA SER A 45 -6.57 1.79 11.17
C SER A 45 -5.09 2.18 11.22
N PHE A 46 -4.82 3.45 11.55
CA PHE A 46 -3.47 3.91 11.83
C PHE A 46 -2.82 3.07 12.93
N SER A 47 -1.60 2.65 12.70
CA SER A 47 -0.80 1.90 13.67
C SER A 47 0.65 2.34 13.62
N ALA A 48 1.27 2.48 14.79
CA ALA A 48 2.68 2.75 14.98
C ALA A 48 3.26 1.69 15.93
N THR A 49 4.19 0.88 15.44
CA THR A 49 4.78 -0.23 16.18
C THR A 49 6.30 -0.08 16.23
N ASP A 50 6.86 -0.01 17.42
CA ASP A 50 8.30 0.04 17.59
C ASP A 50 8.93 -1.32 17.25
N LEU A 51 9.78 -1.36 16.24
CA LEU A 51 10.60 -2.52 15.89
C LEU A 51 11.89 -2.53 16.69
N VAL A 52 12.46 -1.32 16.89
CA VAL A 52 13.64 -1.09 17.72
C VAL A 52 13.38 0.17 18.53
N VAL A 53 13.56 0.09 19.84
CA VAL A 53 13.49 1.25 20.71
C VAL A 53 14.86 1.92 20.75
N GLY A 54 14.94 3.17 20.31
CA GLY A 54 16.16 3.98 20.36
C GLY A 54 16.51 4.44 21.76
N THR A 55 17.53 5.28 21.86
CA THR A 55 18.05 5.84 23.12
C THR A 55 17.95 7.37 23.13
N GLY A 56 18.12 7.99 24.31
CA GLY A 56 18.12 9.45 24.46
C GLY A 56 16.72 10.05 24.54
N THR A 57 16.64 11.35 24.27
CA THR A 57 15.40 12.14 24.34
C THR A 57 14.42 11.72 23.24
N PRO A 58 13.13 11.58 23.54
CA PRO A 58 12.12 11.33 22.51
C PRO A 58 11.89 12.57 21.66
N ALA A 59 11.71 12.38 20.36
CA ALA A 59 11.39 13.45 19.43
C ALA A 59 10.01 14.04 19.73
N ALA A 60 9.93 15.36 19.79
CA ALA A 60 8.72 16.12 20.06
C ALA A 60 8.26 16.89 18.80
N SER A 61 7.00 17.33 18.83
CA SER A 61 6.51 18.26 17.80
C SER A 61 7.31 19.57 17.85
N GLY A 62 7.76 20.03 16.69
CA GLY A 62 8.63 21.19 16.53
C GLY A 62 10.12 20.82 16.37
N ASP A 63 10.50 19.59 16.67
CA ASP A 63 11.89 19.16 16.55
C ASP A 63 12.25 18.89 15.06
N PRO A 64 13.40 19.37 14.60
CA PRO A 64 13.94 18.96 13.32
C PRO A 64 14.54 17.55 13.45
N VAL A 65 14.03 16.63 12.66
CA VAL A 65 14.44 15.22 12.64
C VAL A 65 15.01 14.81 11.30
N THR A 66 15.90 13.85 11.32
CA THR A 66 16.38 13.17 10.11
C THR A 66 16.11 11.68 10.23
N VAL A 67 15.48 11.11 9.22
CA VAL A 67 15.06 9.72 9.20
C VAL A 67 15.55 8.99 7.95
N HIS A 68 15.83 7.71 8.09
CA HIS A 68 15.78 6.78 6.98
C HIS A 68 14.42 6.12 6.93
N TYR A 69 13.92 5.89 5.72
CA TYR A 69 12.64 5.21 5.56
C TYR A 69 12.61 4.32 4.32
N THR A 70 11.71 3.38 4.35
CA THR A 70 11.26 2.63 3.17
C THR A 70 9.74 2.52 3.22
N GLY A 71 9.09 2.80 2.10
CA GLY A 71 7.64 2.81 1.97
C GLY A 71 7.14 1.74 1.00
N TRP A 72 6.08 1.04 1.41
CA TRP A 72 5.38 0.03 0.62
C TRP A 72 3.89 0.32 0.59
N LEU A 73 3.24 -0.08 -0.50
CA LEU A 73 1.79 -0.21 -0.52
C LEU A 73 1.38 -1.36 0.40
N TYR A 74 0.33 -1.15 1.18
CA TYR A 74 -0.21 -2.19 2.04
C TYR A 74 -0.77 -3.35 1.22
N SER A 75 -0.43 -4.58 1.58
CA SER A 75 -0.98 -5.79 0.99
C SER A 75 -1.24 -6.82 2.08
N SER A 76 -2.50 -7.18 2.27
CA SER A 76 -2.88 -8.18 3.28
C SER A 76 -2.34 -9.58 3.01
N SER A 77 -1.93 -9.85 1.76
CA SER A 77 -1.35 -11.13 1.34
C SER A 77 0.17 -11.17 1.41
N ALA A 78 0.82 -10.03 1.63
CA ALA A 78 2.27 -9.94 1.70
C ALA A 78 2.79 -10.13 3.13
N VAL A 79 4.02 -10.60 3.24
CA VAL A 79 4.72 -10.71 4.53
C VAL A 79 4.82 -9.32 5.16
N GLU A 80 4.46 -9.20 6.43
CA GLU A 80 4.45 -7.94 7.16
C GLU A 80 3.56 -6.85 6.52
N ASN A 81 2.60 -7.25 5.69
CA ASN A 81 1.73 -6.37 4.89
C ASN A 81 2.48 -5.44 3.92
N LYS A 82 3.74 -5.75 3.61
CA LYS A 82 4.60 -5.00 2.68
C LYS A 82 4.39 -5.50 1.26
N GLY A 83 3.58 -4.80 0.49
CA GLY A 83 3.37 -5.05 -0.92
C GLY A 83 4.47 -4.41 -1.78
N GLN A 84 4.09 -3.75 -2.85
CA GLN A 84 5.04 -3.08 -3.72
C GLN A 84 5.71 -1.90 -3.01
N GLN A 85 7.05 -1.88 -3.02
CA GLN A 85 7.84 -0.73 -2.59
C GLN A 85 7.67 0.40 -3.59
N PHE A 86 7.40 1.61 -3.10
CA PHE A 86 7.24 2.78 -3.94
C PHE A 86 8.31 3.86 -3.69
N ASP A 87 8.91 3.88 -2.51
CA ASP A 87 9.92 4.89 -2.17
C ASP A 87 10.86 4.40 -1.08
N THR A 88 12.09 4.95 -1.05
CA THR A 88 13.08 4.69 -0.01
C THR A 88 14.13 5.79 0.03
N SER A 89 14.61 6.11 1.23
CA SER A 89 15.77 6.98 1.43
C SER A 89 17.06 6.20 1.70
N SER A 90 17.03 4.87 1.60
CA SER A 90 18.21 4.02 1.84
C SER A 90 19.35 4.35 0.87
N GLY A 91 20.55 4.58 1.41
CA GLY A 91 21.76 4.89 0.64
C GLY A 91 22.04 6.40 0.48
N GLY A 92 21.18 7.27 1.03
CA GLY A 92 21.39 8.72 1.07
C GLY A 92 21.70 9.25 2.48
N SER A 93 21.73 10.58 2.61
CA SER A 93 21.92 11.28 3.91
C SER A 93 20.69 11.27 4.82
N GLY A 94 19.62 10.55 4.42
CA GLY A 94 18.34 10.58 5.11
C GLY A 94 17.44 11.72 4.65
N PHE A 95 16.21 11.71 5.12
CA PHE A 95 15.21 12.74 4.86
C PHE A 95 15.00 13.57 6.12
N SER A 96 15.21 14.90 6.01
CA SER A 96 15.11 15.81 7.15
C SER A 96 13.85 16.66 7.05
N PHE A 97 13.13 16.79 8.14
CA PHE A 97 11.94 17.64 8.24
C PHE A 97 11.68 18.04 9.69
N THR A 98 10.79 19.01 9.93
CA THR A 98 10.36 19.41 11.26
C THR A 98 9.04 18.74 11.61
N LEU A 99 8.99 18.05 12.74
CA LEU A 99 7.79 17.35 13.20
C LEU A 99 6.63 18.31 13.52
N GLY A 100 5.42 17.90 13.18
CA GLY A 100 4.19 18.64 13.51
C GLY A 100 3.94 19.90 12.72
N THR A 101 4.71 20.17 11.65
CA THR A 101 4.54 21.37 10.81
C THR A 101 3.65 21.11 9.58
N GLY A 102 3.20 19.87 9.37
CA GLY A 102 2.44 19.49 8.18
C GLY A 102 3.26 19.44 6.88
N TYR A 103 4.59 19.43 7.00
CA TYR A 103 5.49 19.29 5.85
C TYR A 103 5.45 17.87 5.26
N VAL A 104 5.10 16.90 6.06
CA VAL A 104 4.92 15.49 5.71
C VAL A 104 3.47 15.07 5.90
N ILE A 105 3.11 13.87 5.44
CA ILE A 105 1.77 13.31 5.65
C ILE A 105 1.46 13.18 7.15
N ALA A 106 0.19 13.37 7.51
CA ALA A 106 -0.24 13.41 8.92
C ALA A 106 0.12 12.13 9.69
N GLY A 107 0.16 10.99 9.01
CA GLY A 107 0.61 9.73 9.60
C GLY A 107 2.07 9.75 10.06
N TRP A 108 2.93 10.51 9.40
CA TRP A 108 4.32 10.69 9.82
C TRP A 108 4.44 11.64 11.01
N ASP A 109 3.75 12.80 10.93
CA ASP A 109 3.75 13.78 12.05
C ASP A 109 3.27 13.13 13.36
N GLN A 110 2.31 12.21 13.28
CA GLN A 110 1.83 11.48 14.46
C GLN A 110 2.73 10.29 14.82
N GLY A 111 3.24 9.58 13.82
CA GLY A 111 3.94 8.32 14.03
C GLY A 111 5.39 8.46 14.46
N VAL A 112 6.08 9.54 14.09
CA VAL A 112 7.50 9.77 14.43
C VAL A 112 7.66 10.43 15.80
N VAL A 113 6.64 11.13 16.27
CA VAL A 113 6.64 11.68 17.64
C VAL A 113 6.85 10.57 18.68
N GLY A 114 7.72 10.83 19.65
CA GLY A 114 8.10 9.88 20.68
C GLY A 114 9.16 8.86 20.29
N MET A 115 9.60 8.85 19.01
CA MET A 115 10.76 8.05 18.62
C MET A 115 12.04 8.60 19.25
N ARG A 116 13.00 7.70 19.49
CA ARG A 116 14.32 8.06 20.02
C ARG A 116 15.40 7.78 18.99
N MET A 117 16.55 8.42 19.13
CA MET A 117 17.71 8.21 18.25
C MET A 117 18.06 6.73 18.11
N GLY A 118 18.26 6.27 16.88
CA GLY A 118 18.53 4.86 16.55
C GLY A 118 17.29 3.95 16.65
N GLY A 119 16.13 4.49 16.97
CA GLY A 119 14.87 3.75 17.00
C GLY A 119 14.34 3.50 15.58
N LYS A 120 13.70 2.36 15.41
CA LYS A 120 13.01 1.99 14.16
C LYS A 120 11.55 1.70 14.47
N ARG A 121 10.65 2.28 13.71
CA ARG A 121 9.21 2.16 13.89
C ARG A 121 8.53 1.84 12.57
N ARG A 122 7.59 0.92 12.64
CA ARG A 122 6.67 0.64 11.53
C ARG A 122 5.42 1.46 11.69
N LEU A 123 5.05 2.17 10.61
CA LEU A 123 3.83 2.95 10.52
C LEU A 123 2.92 2.30 9.47
N VAL A 124 1.68 2.01 9.83
CA VAL A 124 0.61 1.66 8.89
C VAL A 124 -0.32 2.87 8.82
N ILE A 125 -0.40 3.47 7.65
CA ILE A 125 -1.04 4.77 7.46
C ILE A 125 -2.23 4.61 6.52
N PRO A 126 -3.47 4.79 7.02
CA PRO A 126 -4.65 4.78 6.17
C PRO A 126 -4.66 5.97 5.21
N PRO A 127 -5.42 5.91 4.12
CA PRO A 127 -5.49 7.00 3.13
C PRO A 127 -5.77 8.38 3.71
N ALA A 128 -6.64 8.45 4.72
CA ALA A 128 -7.01 9.72 5.37
C ALA A 128 -5.84 10.45 6.04
N LEU A 129 -4.81 9.71 6.48
CA LEU A 129 -3.59 10.26 7.07
C LEU A 129 -2.38 10.21 6.13
N GLY A 130 -2.61 9.75 4.89
CA GLY A 130 -1.63 9.64 3.82
C GLY A 130 -1.97 10.56 2.65
N TYR A 131 -2.09 9.99 1.45
CA TYR A 131 -2.31 10.74 0.21
C TYR A 131 -3.79 10.79 -0.23
N GLY A 132 -4.71 10.31 0.60
CA GLY A 132 -6.15 10.42 0.37
C GLY A 132 -6.65 9.69 -0.89
N ALA A 133 -7.75 10.20 -1.42
CA ALA A 133 -8.39 9.64 -2.61
C ALA A 133 -7.62 9.90 -3.91
N ASN A 134 -6.75 10.90 -3.94
CA ASN A 134 -6.02 11.30 -5.14
C ASN A 134 -4.74 10.49 -5.35
N GLY A 135 -4.14 9.96 -4.28
CA GLY A 135 -2.82 9.35 -4.35
C GLY A 135 -1.69 10.35 -4.64
N ALA A 136 -0.50 9.86 -4.97
CA ALA A 136 0.63 10.70 -5.35
C ALA A 136 1.65 9.89 -6.17
N GLY A 137 1.99 10.35 -7.36
CA GLY A 137 2.97 9.69 -8.23
C GLY A 137 2.61 8.22 -8.50
N SER A 138 3.41 7.29 -8.00
CA SER A 138 3.18 5.84 -8.12
C SER A 138 2.20 5.27 -7.08
N ILE A 139 1.74 6.09 -6.14
CA ILE A 139 0.82 5.68 -5.07
C ILE A 139 -0.61 5.89 -5.55
N PRO A 140 -1.42 4.83 -5.67
CA PRO A 140 -2.81 4.95 -6.09
C PRO A 140 -3.67 5.68 -5.05
N GLY A 141 -4.79 6.23 -5.49
CA GLY A 141 -5.78 6.81 -4.58
C GLY A 141 -6.35 5.75 -3.62
N ASN A 142 -6.68 6.17 -2.43
CA ASN A 142 -7.17 5.32 -1.33
C ASN A 142 -6.21 4.20 -0.90
N ALA A 143 -4.91 4.35 -1.18
CA ALA A 143 -3.91 3.39 -0.75
C ALA A 143 -3.63 3.52 0.75
N THR A 144 -3.63 2.39 1.44
CA THR A 144 -3.00 2.26 2.75
C THR A 144 -1.50 2.04 2.56
N LEU A 145 -0.68 2.69 3.37
CA LEU A 145 0.77 2.68 3.25
C LEU A 145 1.41 1.99 4.45
N VAL A 146 2.54 1.34 4.22
CA VAL A 146 3.40 0.79 5.27
C VAL A 146 4.75 1.46 5.14
N PHE A 147 5.26 2.04 6.22
CA PHE A 147 6.60 2.59 6.28
C PHE A 147 7.38 1.95 7.42
N ASP A 148 8.62 1.61 7.17
CA ASP A 148 9.62 1.41 8.23
C ASP A 148 10.48 2.66 8.27
N VAL A 149 10.42 3.36 9.42
CA VAL A 149 11.11 4.64 9.65
C VAL A 149 12.14 4.44 10.74
N GLU A 150 13.35 4.88 10.51
CA GLU A 150 14.46 4.86 11.46
C GLU A 150 14.93 6.29 11.75
N LEU A 151 14.93 6.69 13.00
CA LEU A 151 15.36 8.03 13.41
C LEU A 151 16.90 8.05 13.55
N ILE A 152 17.56 8.75 12.63
CA ILE A 152 19.03 8.84 12.57
C ILE A 152 19.58 10.20 13.02
N GLY A 153 18.74 11.22 13.10
CA GLY A 153 19.10 12.56 13.53
C GLY A 153 17.97 13.24 14.30
N LEU A 154 18.32 13.90 15.40
CA LEU A 154 17.43 14.75 16.20
C LEU A 154 18.24 16.00 16.59
N ALA A 155 17.92 17.14 15.99
CA ALA A 155 18.56 18.39 16.35
C ALA A 155 17.78 19.03 17.52
N GLY A 156 18.40 19.04 18.70
CA GLY A 156 17.78 19.59 19.91
C GLY A 156 18.08 18.78 21.17
N SER A 157 18.88 17.70 21.07
CA SER A 157 19.34 16.90 22.22
C SER A 157 20.70 17.35 22.66
#